data_3b815728c84fed44ef654f0d0fb356e0
#
_entry.id   3b815728c84fed44ef654f0d0fb356e0
#
_cell.length_a   1.000
_cell.length_b   1.000
_cell.length_c   1.000
_cell.angle_alpha   90.00
_cell.angle_beta   90.00
_cell.angle_gamma   90.00
#
_symmetry.space_group_name_H-M   'P 1'
#
loop_
_entity.id
_entity.type
_entity.pdbx_description
1 polymer ?
#
loop_
_entity_poly.entity_id
_entity_poly.type
_entity_poly.pdbx_seq_one_letter_code
_entity_poly.pdbx_strand_id
1 'polypeptide(L)'
;MNKEDFLPIERTPQEEITSFIKRPSKWARFKVNRLAVVGATIILVMIVLAILGPLISPYTYADQSLIDANQSPSLAHWFGTDTLGRDIYTRVMYGARISLTIGIVAALLNLVIGVIYGGIAGYFGGKTDRIMMAVVDVLYGIPLLLYVILLMVVIGPGLTSIFIALGIAYWLNMARIVRSQIVKVREAEY
;
A
#
# COMPACT_ATOMS: atom_id res chain seq x y z
N MET A 1 -1.67 -52.00 47.69
CA MET A 1 -1.97 -51.54 46.32
C MET A 1 -3.34 -52.09 45.97
N ASN A 2 -4.37 -51.27 46.17
CA ASN A 2 -5.78 -51.69 45.95
C ASN A 2 -6.08 -51.72 44.45
N LYS A 3 -6.84 -52.75 44.01
CA LYS A 3 -7.30 -52.89 42.64
C LYS A 3 -8.19 -51.74 42.17
N GLU A 4 -8.68 -50.92 43.08
CA GLU A 4 -9.53 -49.77 42.81
C GLU A 4 -8.74 -48.56 42.24
N ASP A 5 -7.41 -48.53 42.42
CA ASP A 5 -6.55 -47.46 41.89
C ASP A 5 -6.37 -47.52 40.37
N PHE A 6 -6.89 -48.56 39.73
CA PHE A 6 -6.79 -48.79 38.28
C PHE A 6 -8.15 -48.79 37.57
N LEU A 7 -9.21 -48.29 38.22
CA LEU A 7 -10.47 -48.08 37.50
C LEU A 7 -10.28 -46.95 36.51
N PRO A 8 -10.78 -47.13 35.26
CA PRO A 8 -10.76 -46.04 34.30
C PRO A 8 -11.54 -44.87 34.90
N ILE A 9 -10.95 -43.69 34.95
CA ILE A 9 -11.65 -42.46 35.31
C ILE A 9 -12.86 -42.36 34.35
N GLU A 10 -14.08 -42.49 34.86
CA GLU A 10 -15.26 -42.15 34.10
C GLU A 10 -15.10 -40.73 33.61
N ARG A 11 -14.74 -40.61 32.34
CA ARG A 11 -14.74 -39.30 31.68
C ARG A 11 -16.22 -38.88 31.72
N THR A 12 -16.53 -37.94 32.60
CA THR A 12 -17.77 -37.16 32.46
C THR A 12 -17.84 -36.78 30.98
N PRO A 13 -19.01 -36.96 30.32
CA PRO A 13 -19.17 -36.50 28.98
C PRO A 13 -18.64 -35.06 28.97
N GLN A 14 -17.50 -34.84 28.35
CA GLN A 14 -17.11 -33.47 28.01
C GLN A 14 -18.29 -33.01 27.17
N GLU A 15 -19.20 -32.21 27.81
CA GLU A 15 -20.06 -31.37 27.04
C GLU A 15 -19.13 -30.79 25.96
N GLU A 16 -19.30 -31.25 24.74
CA GLU A 16 -18.72 -30.61 23.59
C GLU A 16 -19.23 -29.17 23.65
N ILE A 17 -18.49 -28.35 24.40
CA ILE A 17 -18.57 -26.92 24.27
C ILE A 17 -17.97 -26.63 22.91
N THR A 18 -18.64 -27.09 21.86
CA THR A 18 -18.64 -26.49 20.57
C THR A 18 -19.38 -25.16 20.73
N SER A 19 -18.87 -24.31 21.62
CA SER A 19 -19.11 -22.91 21.48
C SER A 19 -18.53 -22.58 20.08
N PHE A 20 -19.41 -22.63 19.09
CA PHE A 20 -19.17 -21.97 17.83
C PHE A 20 -18.88 -20.52 18.17
N ILE A 21 -17.62 -20.22 18.49
CA ILE A 21 -17.13 -18.86 18.60
C ILE A 21 -17.32 -18.32 17.19
N LYS A 22 -18.50 -17.75 16.97
CA LYS A 22 -18.86 -17.09 15.74
C LYS A 22 -17.80 -16.03 15.52
N ARG A 23 -16.76 -16.35 14.72
CA ARG A 23 -15.67 -15.41 14.48
C ARG A 23 -16.32 -14.14 13.95
N PRO A 24 -16.18 -13.01 14.65
CA PRO A 24 -16.81 -11.78 14.19
C PRO A 24 -16.39 -11.50 12.76
N SER A 25 -17.32 -11.06 11.93
CA SER A 25 -17.05 -10.77 10.51
C SER A 25 -15.88 -9.78 10.40
N LYS A 26 -15.14 -9.81 9.30
CA LYS A 26 -14.03 -8.88 9.04
C LYS A 26 -14.49 -7.43 9.21
N TRP A 27 -15.71 -7.11 8.79
CA TRP A 27 -16.32 -5.80 8.95
C TRP A 27 -16.60 -5.43 10.41
N ALA A 28 -17.06 -6.37 11.25
CA ALA A 28 -17.26 -6.12 12.66
C ALA A 28 -15.92 -5.80 13.37
N ARG A 29 -14.86 -6.55 13.04
CA ARG A 29 -13.51 -6.28 13.57
C ARG A 29 -12.98 -4.91 13.13
N PHE A 30 -13.21 -4.52 11.88
CA PHE A 30 -12.82 -3.22 11.35
C PHE A 30 -13.52 -2.09 12.11
N LYS A 31 -14.85 -2.17 12.30
CA LYS A 31 -15.63 -1.13 13.00
C LYS A 31 -15.24 -0.95 14.46
N VAL A 32 -14.78 -2.01 15.13
CA VAL A 32 -14.32 -1.94 16.52
C VAL A 32 -12.94 -1.29 16.63
N ASN A 33 -12.12 -1.36 15.60
CA ASN A 33 -10.81 -0.76 15.60
C ASN A 33 -10.89 0.74 15.23
N ARG A 34 -10.91 1.60 16.25
CA ARG A 34 -11.03 3.07 16.08
C ARG A 34 -9.95 3.65 15.15
N LEU A 35 -8.70 3.19 15.28
CA LEU A 35 -7.61 3.66 14.43
C LEU A 35 -7.82 3.29 12.96
N ALA A 36 -8.32 2.08 12.69
CA ALA A 36 -8.64 1.65 11.33
C ALA A 36 -9.77 2.49 10.72
N VAL A 37 -10.81 2.80 11.50
CA VAL A 37 -11.92 3.65 11.05
C VAL A 37 -11.43 5.07 10.78
N VAL A 38 -10.67 5.66 11.70
CA VAL A 38 -10.11 7.02 11.52
C VAL A 38 -9.20 7.07 10.29
N GLY A 39 -8.28 6.11 10.14
CA GLY A 39 -7.38 6.06 8.97
C GLY A 39 -8.14 5.92 7.65
N ALA A 40 -9.14 5.03 7.60
CA ALA A 40 -10.00 4.88 6.42
C ALA A 40 -10.80 6.15 6.10
N THR A 41 -11.29 6.84 7.12
CA THR A 41 -12.02 8.11 6.95
C THR A 41 -11.10 9.20 6.38
N ILE A 42 -9.87 9.33 6.91
CA ILE A 42 -8.89 10.31 6.39
C ILE A 42 -8.60 10.03 4.91
N ILE A 43 -8.32 8.77 4.55
CA ILE A 43 -8.05 8.39 3.16
C ILE A 43 -9.26 8.70 2.27
N LEU A 44 -10.46 8.36 2.72
CA LEU A 44 -11.69 8.63 1.98
C LEU A 44 -11.87 10.14 1.74
N VAL A 45 -11.70 10.96 2.78
CA VAL A 45 -11.76 12.43 2.68
C VAL A 45 -10.72 12.95 1.68
N MET A 46 -9.48 12.46 1.75
CA MET A 46 -8.43 12.85 0.80
C MET A 46 -8.80 12.49 -0.65
N ILE A 47 -9.37 11.31 -0.89
CA ILE A 47 -9.82 10.88 -2.22
C ILE A 47 -10.95 11.79 -2.71
N VAL A 48 -11.93 12.07 -1.87
CA VAL A 48 -13.05 12.97 -2.21
C VAL A 48 -12.54 14.36 -2.54
N LEU A 49 -11.65 14.91 -1.73
CA LEU A 49 -11.04 16.22 -1.98
C LEU A 49 -10.20 16.25 -3.26
N ALA A 50 -9.44 15.20 -3.53
CA ALA A 50 -8.65 15.10 -4.76
C ALA A 50 -9.51 15.04 -6.03
N ILE A 51 -10.71 14.44 -5.95
CA ILE A 51 -11.63 14.34 -7.08
C ILE A 51 -12.46 15.62 -7.22
N LEU A 52 -13.09 16.07 -6.14
CA LEU A 52 -14.04 17.18 -6.16
C LEU A 52 -13.35 18.55 -6.02
N GLY A 53 -12.23 18.62 -5.29
CA GLY A 53 -11.54 19.88 -5.02
C GLY A 53 -11.23 20.70 -6.28
N PRO A 54 -10.64 20.11 -7.34
CA PRO A 54 -10.38 20.84 -8.58
C PRO A 54 -11.65 21.28 -9.32
N LEU A 55 -12.79 20.62 -9.09
CA LEU A 55 -14.07 20.97 -9.73
C LEU A 55 -14.76 22.17 -9.06
N ILE A 56 -14.43 22.41 -7.79
CA ILE A 56 -15.01 23.51 -7.01
C ILE A 56 -14.24 24.81 -7.27
N SER A 57 -12.95 24.71 -7.61
CA SER A 57 -12.13 25.88 -7.91
C SER A 57 -12.49 26.47 -9.27
N PRO A 58 -12.64 27.79 -9.38
CA PRO A 58 -12.80 28.47 -10.66
C PRO A 58 -11.49 28.57 -11.45
N TYR A 59 -10.34 28.23 -10.83
CA TYR A 59 -9.01 28.32 -11.43
C TYR A 59 -8.54 26.97 -11.95
N THR A 60 -7.66 26.99 -12.96
CA THR A 60 -6.98 25.78 -13.44
C THR A 60 -5.59 25.64 -12.82
N TYR A 61 -5.00 24.47 -12.90
CA TYR A 61 -3.64 24.23 -12.42
C TYR A 61 -2.58 25.12 -13.07
N ALA A 62 -2.80 25.51 -14.34
CA ALA A 62 -1.84 26.22 -15.16
C ALA A 62 -2.05 27.76 -15.15
N ASP A 63 -3.18 28.25 -14.66
CA ASP A 63 -3.49 29.67 -14.65
C ASP A 63 -2.46 30.44 -13.82
N GLN A 64 -1.96 31.54 -14.40
CA GLN A 64 -0.96 32.41 -13.79
C GLN A 64 -1.40 33.88 -13.91
N SER A 65 -1.26 34.64 -12.85
CA SER A 65 -1.54 36.09 -12.83
C SER A 65 -0.48 36.79 -11.98
N LEU A 66 0.49 37.42 -12.61
CA LEU A 66 1.51 38.16 -11.86
C LEU A 66 0.94 39.32 -11.03
N ILE A 67 -0.24 39.81 -11.37
CA ILE A 67 -0.95 40.84 -10.61
C ILE A 67 -1.39 40.29 -9.25
N ASP A 68 -1.76 39.00 -9.23
CA ASP A 68 -2.23 38.30 -8.05
C ASP A 68 -1.12 37.52 -7.30
N ALA A 69 0.15 37.81 -7.60
CA ALA A 69 1.28 37.13 -6.97
C ALA A 69 1.35 37.39 -5.47
N ASN A 70 1.62 36.33 -4.69
CA ASN A 70 1.80 36.33 -3.23
C ASN A 70 0.61 36.91 -2.44
N GLN A 71 -0.61 36.76 -2.94
CA GLN A 71 -1.80 37.14 -2.19
C GLN A 71 -2.02 36.23 -0.98
N SER A 72 -2.42 36.82 0.13
CA SER A 72 -2.89 36.10 1.31
C SER A 72 -4.23 35.39 1.06
N PRO A 73 -4.58 34.37 1.88
CA PRO A 73 -5.87 33.71 1.79
C PRO A 73 -7.05 34.68 1.76
N SER A 74 -7.97 34.47 0.81
CA SER A 74 -9.13 35.33 0.58
C SER A 74 -10.31 34.49 0.07
N LEU A 75 -11.49 35.11 -0.12
CA LEU A 75 -12.64 34.42 -0.71
C LEU A 75 -12.42 34.03 -2.18
N ALA A 76 -11.58 34.77 -2.90
CA ALA A 76 -11.19 34.44 -4.26
C ALA A 76 -10.13 33.34 -4.30
N HIS A 77 -9.14 33.41 -3.42
CA HIS A 77 -8.03 32.45 -3.32
C HIS A 77 -7.99 31.87 -1.91
N TRP A 78 -8.64 30.75 -1.67
CA TRP A 78 -8.83 30.19 -0.32
C TRP A 78 -7.53 29.93 0.45
N PHE A 79 -6.48 29.53 -0.24
CA PHE A 79 -5.14 29.32 0.34
C PHE A 79 -4.15 30.40 -0.11
N GLY A 80 -4.64 31.51 -0.73
CA GLY A 80 -3.78 32.51 -1.34
C GLY A 80 -3.18 32.05 -2.67
N THR A 81 -2.18 32.82 -3.14
CA THR A 81 -1.48 32.59 -4.40
C THR A 81 0.03 32.44 -4.19
N ASP A 82 0.69 31.77 -5.11
CA ASP A 82 2.14 31.64 -5.11
C ASP A 82 2.84 32.83 -5.81
N THR A 83 4.15 32.76 -5.94
CA THR A 83 5.00 33.80 -6.57
C THR A 83 4.67 34.07 -8.05
N LEU A 84 3.96 33.15 -8.70
CA LEU A 84 3.48 33.30 -10.08
C LEU A 84 1.99 33.63 -10.15
N GLY A 85 1.35 33.92 -9.00
CA GLY A 85 -0.06 34.24 -8.91
C GLY A 85 -0.97 33.03 -9.17
N ARG A 86 -0.46 31.79 -9.00
CA ARG A 86 -1.26 30.59 -9.18
C ARG A 86 -2.01 30.26 -7.88
N ASP A 87 -3.25 29.83 -8.00
CA ASP A 87 -4.09 29.49 -6.86
C ASP A 87 -3.54 28.26 -6.11
N ILE A 88 -3.16 28.44 -4.85
CA ILE A 88 -2.54 27.36 -4.05
C ILE A 88 -3.54 26.26 -3.75
N TYR A 89 -4.80 26.57 -3.46
CA TYR A 89 -5.82 25.53 -3.22
C TYR A 89 -5.95 24.58 -4.42
N THR A 90 -6.11 25.11 -5.61
CA THR A 90 -6.21 24.33 -6.85
C THR A 90 -4.98 23.43 -7.02
N ARG A 91 -3.80 23.99 -6.82
CA ARG A 91 -2.53 23.25 -6.94
C ARG A 91 -2.40 22.13 -5.91
N VAL A 92 -2.82 22.35 -4.67
CA VAL A 92 -2.83 21.30 -3.62
C VAL A 92 -3.79 20.18 -3.98
N MET A 93 -4.99 20.48 -4.49
CA MET A 93 -5.97 19.47 -4.90
C MET A 93 -5.47 18.64 -6.10
N TYR A 94 -4.87 19.27 -7.10
CA TYR A 94 -4.23 18.55 -8.22
C TYR A 94 -3.04 17.72 -7.75
N GLY A 95 -2.20 18.28 -6.86
CA GLY A 95 -1.08 17.54 -6.26
C GLY A 95 -1.54 16.31 -5.48
N ALA A 96 -2.63 16.42 -4.71
CA ALA A 96 -3.24 15.30 -4.00
C ALA A 96 -3.72 14.20 -4.97
N ARG A 97 -4.37 14.59 -6.10
CA ARG A 97 -4.79 13.64 -7.14
C ARG A 97 -3.59 12.89 -7.73
N ILE A 98 -2.52 13.59 -8.08
CA ILE A 98 -1.30 12.98 -8.63
C ILE A 98 -0.68 12.04 -7.59
N SER A 99 -0.50 12.47 -6.35
CA SER A 99 0.11 11.67 -5.28
C SER A 99 -0.70 10.40 -4.98
N LEU A 100 -2.02 10.50 -4.89
CA LEU A 100 -2.89 9.33 -4.67
C LEU A 100 -2.83 8.37 -5.86
N THR A 101 -2.84 8.88 -7.09
CA THR A 101 -2.71 8.06 -8.30
C THR A 101 -1.39 7.30 -8.30
N ILE A 102 -0.28 8.00 -8.01
CA ILE A 102 1.05 7.37 -7.90
C ILE A 102 1.03 6.27 -6.84
N GLY A 103 0.53 6.57 -5.65
CA GLY A 103 0.48 5.61 -4.55
C GLY A 103 -0.35 4.36 -4.88
N ILE A 104 -1.53 4.52 -5.45
CA ILE A 104 -2.42 3.40 -5.82
C ILE A 104 -1.81 2.56 -6.94
N VAL A 105 -1.33 3.20 -8.02
CA VAL A 105 -0.73 2.47 -9.15
C VAL A 105 0.53 1.72 -8.70
N ALA A 106 1.41 2.36 -7.93
CA ALA A 106 2.60 1.70 -7.39
C ALA A 106 2.22 0.52 -6.49
N ALA A 107 1.24 0.68 -5.60
CA ALA A 107 0.78 -0.40 -4.72
C ALA A 107 0.21 -1.59 -5.51
N LEU A 108 -0.58 -1.34 -6.55
CA LEU A 108 -1.11 -2.40 -7.42
C LEU A 108 -0.02 -3.13 -8.19
N LEU A 109 0.93 -2.40 -8.78
CA LEU A 109 2.07 -2.99 -9.47
C LEU A 109 2.90 -3.87 -8.53
N ASN A 110 3.19 -3.37 -7.33
CA ASN A 110 3.94 -4.11 -6.32
C ASN A 110 3.21 -5.37 -5.88
N LEU A 111 1.90 -5.27 -5.67
CA LEU A 111 1.06 -6.40 -5.31
C LEU A 111 1.08 -7.46 -6.41
N VAL A 112 0.77 -7.09 -7.65
CA VAL A 112 0.66 -8.03 -8.76
C VAL A 112 2.01 -8.70 -9.05
N ILE A 113 3.06 -7.91 -9.27
CA ILE A 113 4.39 -8.44 -9.60
C ILE A 113 4.96 -9.23 -8.42
N GLY A 114 4.89 -8.66 -7.21
CA GLY A 114 5.45 -9.29 -6.02
C GLY A 114 4.74 -10.59 -5.64
N VAL A 115 3.41 -10.65 -5.75
CA VAL A 115 2.64 -11.88 -5.49
C VAL A 115 2.96 -12.96 -6.50
N ILE A 116 2.99 -12.64 -7.79
CA ILE A 116 3.29 -13.62 -8.84
C ILE A 116 4.72 -14.12 -8.67
N TYR A 117 5.69 -13.22 -8.58
CA TYR A 117 7.10 -13.57 -8.50
C TYR A 117 7.44 -14.34 -7.21
N GLY A 118 7.04 -13.80 -6.06
CA GLY A 118 7.24 -14.46 -4.76
C GLY A 118 6.46 -15.76 -4.64
N GLY A 119 5.27 -15.81 -5.27
CA GLY A 119 4.43 -17.00 -5.36
C GLY A 119 5.12 -18.15 -6.10
N ILE A 120 5.67 -17.88 -7.27
CA ILE A 120 6.40 -18.86 -8.07
C ILE A 120 7.65 -19.34 -7.31
N ALA A 121 8.44 -18.41 -6.77
CA ALA A 121 9.65 -18.76 -6.01
C ALA A 121 9.34 -19.65 -4.80
N GLY A 122 8.35 -19.29 -3.98
CA GLY A 122 7.96 -20.04 -2.79
C GLY A 122 7.30 -21.39 -3.10
N TYR A 123 6.51 -21.46 -4.16
CA TYR A 123 5.81 -22.69 -4.55
C TYR A 123 6.78 -23.75 -5.10
N PHE A 124 7.60 -23.42 -6.09
CA PHE A 124 8.53 -24.37 -6.68
C PHE A 124 9.72 -24.68 -5.79
N GLY A 125 10.20 -23.71 -5.03
CA GLY A 125 11.33 -23.90 -4.10
C GLY A 125 12.66 -24.29 -4.79
N GLY A 126 13.59 -24.83 -4.01
CA GLY A 126 14.82 -25.44 -4.51
C GLY A 126 15.69 -24.49 -5.37
N LYS A 127 16.04 -24.94 -6.58
CA LYS A 127 16.88 -24.15 -7.51
C LYS A 127 16.13 -22.93 -8.06
N THR A 128 14.84 -23.05 -8.33
CA THR A 128 14.00 -21.95 -8.84
C THR A 128 13.96 -20.81 -7.83
N ASP A 129 13.67 -21.12 -6.58
CA ASP A 129 13.64 -20.14 -5.49
C ASP A 129 14.99 -19.44 -5.36
N ARG A 130 16.08 -20.21 -5.34
CA ARG A 130 17.45 -19.66 -5.21
C ARG A 130 17.80 -18.69 -6.33
N ILE A 131 17.51 -19.05 -7.58
CA ILE A 131 17.79 -18.18 -8.74
C ILE A 131 16.92 -16.93 -8.69
N MET A 132 15.63 -17.08 -8.46
CA MET A 132 14.69 -15.95 -8.41
C MET A 132 15.03 -14.98 -7.29
N MET A 133 15.35 -15.50 -6.09
CA MET A 133 15.74 -14.63 -4.97
C MET A 133 17.11 -13.98 -5.19
N ALA A 134 18.06 -14.64 -5.84
CA ALA A 134 19.33 -14.01 -6.21
C ALA A 134 19.12 -12.78 -7.13
N VAL A 135 18.18 -12.85 -8.09
CA VAL A 135 17.81 -11.70 -8.91
C VAL A 135 17.22 -10.56 -8.06
N VAL A 136 16.31 -10.91 -7.13
CA VAL A 136 15.75 -9.93 -6.17
C VAL A 136 16.85 -9.29 -5.33
N ASP A 137 17.83 -10.06 -4.87
CA ASP A 137 18.92 -9.57 -4.01
C ASP A 137 19.86 -8.62 -4.78
N VAL A 138 20.19 -8.94 -6.03
CA VAL A 138 20.98 -8.07 -6.91
C VAL A 138 20.25 -6.74 -7.16
N LEU A 139 18.98 -6.81 -7.53
CA LEU A 139 18.18 -5.61 -7.78
C LEU A 139 17.99 -4.78 -6.50
N TYR A 140 17.77 -5.42 -5.37
CA TYR A 140 17.61 -4.74 -4.09
C TYR A 140 18.89 -4.06 -3.60
N GLY A 141 20.05 -4.54 -4.02
CA GLY A 141 21.35 -3.92 -3.72
C GLY A 141 21.56 -2.56 -4.41
N ILE A 142 20.78 -2.23 -5.43
CA ILE A 142 20.88 -0.96 -6.14
C ILE A 142 20.00 0.09 -5.42
N PRO A 143 20.55 1.21 -4.93
CA PRO A 143 19.76 2.27 -4.32
C PRO A 143 18.67 2.80 -5.26
N LEU A 144 17.44 3.00 -4.75
CA LEU A 144 16.31 3.52 -5.53
C LEU A 144 16.66 4.80 -6.31
N LEU A 145 17.43 5.68 -5.70
CA LEU A 145 17.83 6.95 -6.33
C LEU A 145 18.59 6.73 -7.63
N LEU A 146 19.41 5.67 -7.74
CA LEU A 146 20.12 5.35 -8.98
C LEU A 146 19.17 4.90 -10.08
N TYR A 147 18.11 4.12 -9.76
CA TYR A 147 17.07 3.79 -10.74
C TYR A 147 16.39 5.05 -11.28
N VAL A 148 16.03 5.98 -10.36
CA VAL A 148 15.36 7.24 -10.75
C VAL A 148 16.26 8.05 -11.65
N ILE A 149 17.52 8.28 -11.29
CA ILE A 149 18.47 9.08 -12.07
C ILE A 149 18.69 8.44 -13.44
N LEU A 150 18.97 7.14 -13.49
CA LEU A 150 19.22 6.42 -14.74
C LEU A 150 18.01 6.53 -15.70
N LEU A 151 16.81 6.34 -15.17
CA LEU A 151 15.60 6.44 -15.98
C LEU A 151 15.30 7.86 -16.42
N MET A 152 15.60 8.87 -15.61
CA MET A 152 15.49 10.26 -16.02
C MET A 152 16.47 10.63 -17.15
N VAL A 153 17.65 10.01 -17.18
CA VAL A 153 18.61 10.21 -18.26
C VAL A 153 18.16 9.52 -19.55
N VAL A 154 17.59 8.31 -19.45
CA VAL A 154 17.24 7.50 -20.64
C VAL A 154 15.88 7.89 -21.23
N ILE A 155 14.88 8.08 -20.38
CA ILE A 155 13.48 8.33 -20.79
C ILE A 155 13.18 9.84 -20.81
N GLY A 156 13.89 10.60 -19.99
CA GLY A 156 13.66 12.01 -19.73
C GLY A 156 13.12 12.27 -18.32
N PRO A 157 13.20 13.53 -17.85
CA PRO A 157 12.67 13.94 -16.57
C PRO A 157 11.14 13.93 -16.61
N GLY A 158 10.50 13.42 -15.53
CA GLY A 158 9.05 13.44 -15.41
C GLY A 158 8.49 12.34 -14.53
N LEU A 159 7.16 12.36 -14.35
CA LEU A 159 6.44 11.40 -13.54
C LEU A 159 6.59 9.96 -14.08
N THR A 160 6.68 9.78 -15.39
CA THR A 160 6.82 8.47 -16.03
C THR A 160 8.07 7.74 -15.55
N SER A 161 9.22 8.44 -15.52
CA SER A 161 10.49 7.88 -15.04
C SER A 161 10.42 7.48 -13.58
N ILE A 162 9.74 8.29 -12.74
CA ILE A 162 9.50 7.98 -11.33
C ILE A 162 8.60 6.74 -11.19
N PHE A 163 7.49 6.66 -11.93
CA PHE A 163 6.60 5.50 -11.88
C PHE A 163 7.31 4.20 -12.25
N ILE A 164 8.12 4.22 -13.30
CA ILE A 164 8.87 3.05 -13.73
C ILE A 164 9.90 2.66 -12.66
N ALA A 165 10.63 3.63 -12.10
CA ALA A 165 11.60 3.38 -11.02
C ALA A 165 10.95 2.74 -9.79
N LEU A 166 9.80 3.28 -9.34
CA LEU A 166 9.03 2.72 -8.23
C LEU A 166 8.51 1.31 -8.56
N GLY A 167 8.03 1.11 -9.80
CA GLY A 167 7.59 -0.19 -10.28
C GLY A 167 8.70 -1.23 -10.30
N ILE A 168 9.94 -0.85 -10.62
CA ILE A 168 11.10 -1.75 -10.61
C ILE A 168 11.56 -2.06 -9.19
N ALA A 169 11.50 -1.11 -8.25
CA ALA A 169 12.15 -1.25 -6.95
C ALA A 169 11.24 -1.84 -5.86
N TYR A 170 9.96 -1.46 -5.80
CA TYR A 170 9.16 -1.80 -4.62
C TYR A 170 8.58 -3.21 -4.61
N TRP A 171 8.36 -3.86 -5.77
CA TRP A 171 7.85 -5.23 -5.82
C TRP A 171 8.80 -6.25 -5.19
N LEU A 172 10.10 -5.93 -5.09
CA LEU A 172 11.13 -6.79 -4.53
C LEU A 172 10.82 -7.20 -3.08
N ASN A 173 10.41 -6.23 -2.26
CA ASN A 173 10.00 -6.48 -0.87
C ASN A 173 8.76 -7.36 -0.79
N MET A 174 7.77 -7.09 -1.64
CA MET A 174 6.54 -7.88 -1.69
C MET A 174 6.81 -9.31 -2.10
N ALA A 175 7.69 -9.53 -3.08
CA ALA A 175 8.11 -10.87 -3.51
C ALA A 175 8.74 -11.67 -2.36
N ARG A 176 9.60 -11.06 -1.55
CA ARG A 176 10.20 -11.72 -0.37
C ARG A 176 9.15 -12.08 0.68
N ILE A 177 8.21 -11.18 0.97
CA ILE A 177 7.15 -11.41 1.94
C ILE A 177 6.25 -12.57 1.48
N VAL A 178 5.78 -12.54 0.24
CA VAL A 178 4.91 -13.58 -0.32
C VAL A 178 5.62 -14.93 -0.37
N ARG A 179 6.86 -14.96 -0.86
CA ARG A 179 7.69 -16.18 -0.85
C ARG A 179 7.78 -16.78 0.54
N SER A 180 8.10 -15.96 1.56
CA SER A 180 8.21 -16.42 2.95
C SER A 180 6.89 -16.99 3.48
N GLN A 181 5.76 -16.39 3.15
CA GLN A 181 4.44 -16.90 3.57
C GLN A 181 4.09 -18.23 2.89
N ILE A 182 4.38 -18.37 1.60
CA ILE A 182 4.12 -19.62 0.88
C ILE A 182 4.98 -20.76 1.40
N VAL A 183 6.26 -20.52 1.68
CA VAL A 183 7.16 -21.53 2.28
C VAL A 183 6.61 -21.97 3.63
N LYS A 184 6.20 -21.03 4.50
CA LYS A 184 5.59 -21.36 5.80
C LYS A 184 4.32 -22.20 5.67
N VAL A 185 3.42 -21.85 4.75
CA VAL A 185 2.20 -22.62 4.53
C VAL A 185 2.53 -24.03 4.04
N ARG A 186 3.45 -24.15 3.09
CA ARG A 186 3.88 -25.45 2.57
C ARG A 186 4.52 -26.36 3.64
N GLU A 187 5.26 -25.77 4.60
CA GLU A 187 5.90 -26.51 5.68
C GLU A 187 4.95 -26.82 6.86
N ALA A 188 3.86 -26.06 7.01
CA ALA A 188 2.92 -26.22 8.11
C ALA A 188 1.86 -27.30 7.86
N GLU A 189 1.68 -27.74 6.62
CA GLU A 189 0.58 -28.64 6.29
C GLU A 189 0.85 -30.10 6.58
N TYR A 190 2.07 -30.48 6.84
CA TYR A 190 2.38 -31.89 6.77
C TYR A 190 3.63 -32.25 7.59
#